data_da398673f0f784d32085bff0ae398274
#
_entry.id   da398673f0f784d32085bff0ae398274
#
_cell.length_a   1.000
_cell.length_b   1.000
_cell.length_c   1.000
_cell.angle_alpha   90.00
_cell.angle_beta   90.00
_cell.angle_gamma   90.00
#
_symmetry.space_group_name_H-M   'P 1'
#
loop_
_entity.id
_entity.type
_entity.pdbx_description
1 polymer ?
#
loop_
_entity_poly.entity_id
_entity_poly.type
_entity_poly.pdbx_seq_one_letter_code
_entity_poly.pdbx_strand_id
1 'polypeptide(L)'
;MLNIKPIDNLEQIHSLKQVYFAQSTAPLDGMWHFGFVPMATHYGFYEQGALVGYCCINSDGYMLQFYLSTEANTDQRDLFTLITDGNSSVIGDVKGAFVSTAETQYLSLCMDNSLQFTVNALMYQQMEKSDENVQCNVELQQASTDQLEQFVEFAAANIGAPKEWLTGYYNNLINCKELFGYWQGTELLAAGECRLFDEFQTEYADLGMIVALSQRGKGIATQVLHWLVKSANERNLTPICSTESSNVGAQKAIKRAGLTAVNRIVQIEFEL
;
A
#
# COMPACT_ATOMS: atom_id res chain seq x y z
N MET A 1 29.15 -16.95 -5.73
CA MET A 1 29.22 -15.47 -5.75
C MET A 1 27.85 -14.97 -6.19
N LEU A 2 27.25 -14.05 -5.46
CA LEU A 2 25.95 -13.46 -5.78
C LEU A 2 26.11 -12.41 -6.88
N ASN A 3 25.17 -12.39 -7.83
CA ASN A 3 25.08 -11.39 -8.89
C ASN A 3 23.76 -10.64 -8.77
N ILE A 4 23.80 -9.32 -8.89
CA ILE A 4 22.63 -8.46 -8.91
C ILE A 4 22.31 -8.06 -10.36
N LYS A 5 21.05 -8.17 -10.78
CA LYS A 5 20.60 -7.79 -12.13
C LYS A 5 19.25 -7.12 -12.08
N PRO A 6 18.97 -6.13 -12.96
CA PRO A 6 17.61 -5.60 -13.13
C PRO A 6 16.63 -6.71 -13.52
N ILE A 7 15.36 -6.54 -13.10
CA ILE A 7 14.25 -7.43 -13.46
C ILE A 7 13.21 -6.59 -14.21
N ASP A 8 12.96 -6.95 -15.47
CA ASP A 8 11.96 -6.28 -16.31
C ASP A 8 10.60 -7.00 -16.27
N ASN A 9 10.59 -8.32 -16.01
CA ASN A 9 9.37 -9.12 -15.89
C ASN A 9 9.18 -9.56 -14.44
N LEU A 10 8.16 -9.00 -13.76
CA LEU A 10 7.86 -9.25 -12.34
C LEU A 10 7.34 -10.67 -12.07
N GLU A 11 6.88 -11.41 -13.08
CA GLU A 11 6.53 -12.83 -12.95
C GLU A 11 7.69 -13.68 -12.42
N GLN A 12 8.93 -13.27 -12.71
CA GLN A 12 10.13 -13.99 -12.26
C GLN A 12 10.26 -14.02 -10.73
N ILE A 13 9.72 -13.02 -10.03
CA ILE A 13 9.77 -12.92 -8.56
C ILE A 13 8.49 -13.36 -7.88
N HIS A 14 7.50 -13.88 -8.62
CA HIS A 14 6.20 -14.23 -8.06
C HIS A 14 6.31 -15.20 -6.88
N SER A 15 7.06 -16.31 -7.01
CA SER A 15 7.25 -17.28 -5.93
C SER A 15 7.97 -16.70 -4.71
N LEU A 16 8.93 -15.79 -4.93
CA LEU A 16 9.62 -15.09 -3.85
C LEU A 16 8.70 -14.11 -3.12
N LYS A 17 7.83 -13.42 -3.88
CA LYS A 17 6.79 -12.56 -3.28
C LYS A 17 5.80 -13.35 -2.44
N GLN A 18 5.40 -14.55 -2.87
CA GLN A 18 4.53 -15.42 -2.03
C GLN A 18 5.14 -15.66 -0.65
N VAL A 19 6.45 -15.99 -0.61
CA VAL A 19 7.15 -16.21 0.67
C VAL A 19 7.27 -14.91 1.45
N TYR A 20 7.61 -13.80 0.79
CA TYR A 20 7.68 -12.48 1.41
C TYR A 20 6.39 -12.09 2.12
N PHE A 21 5.24 -12.21 1.44
CA PHE A 21 3.94 -11.92 2.04
C PHE A 21 3.58 -12.90 3.16
N ALA A 22 3.89 -14.19 3.00
CA ALA A 22 3.61 -15.21 4.01
C ALA A 22 4.44 -15.04 5.30
N GLN A 23 5.58 -14.36 5.23
CA GLN A 23 6.43 -14.03 6.39
C GLN A 23 5.99 -12.76 7.12
N SER A 24 5.13 -11.95 6.50
CA SER A 24 4.61 -10.73 7.15
C SER A 24 3.68 -11.09 8.31
N THR A 25 3.81 -10.39 9.43
CA THR A 25 3.05 -10.67 10.66
C THR A 25 1.64 -10.05 10.66
N ALA A 26 1.34 -9.22 9.68
CA ALA A 26 0.04 -8.60 9.43
C ALA A 26 -0.07 -8.23 7.94
N PRO A 27 -1.29 -7.91 7.44
CA PRO A 27 -1.46 -7.51 6.05
C PRO A 27 -0.66 -6.26 5.71
N LEU A 28 -0.09 -6.24 4.51
CA LEU A 28 0.60 -5.09 3.96
C LEU A 28 -0.36 -4.14 3.26
N ASP A 29 0.04 -2.90 3.10
CA ASP A 29 -0.76 -1.83 2.53
C ASP A 29 -1.05 -2.05 1.03
N GLY A 30 -2.33 -1.94 0.65
CA GLY A 30 -2.76 -2.17 -0.72
C GLY A 30 -2.28 -1.11 -1.69
N MET A 31 -2.27 0.19 -1.31
CA MET A 31 -1.75 1.24 -2.19
C MET A 31 -0.26 1.04 -2.46
N TRP A 32 0.48 0.57 -1.44
CA TRP A 32 1.88 0.19 -1.59
C TRP A 32 2.04 -0.92 -2.65
N HIS A 33 1.23 -1.95 -2.51
CA HIS A 33 1.27 -3.13 -3.36
C HIS A 33 0.76 -2.86 -4.79
N PHE A 34 -0.34 -2.11 -4.94
CA PHE A 34 -0.95 -1.83 -6.25
C PHE A 34 -0.36 -0.61 -6.95
N GLY A 35 0.08 0.40 -6.19
CA GLY A 35 0.51 1.69 -6.71
C GLY A 35 2.03 1.86 -6.78
N PHE A 36 2.74 1.73 -5.66
CA PHE A 36 4.14 2.14 -5.58
C PHE A 36 5.14 1.05 -5.97
N VAL A 37 4.98 -0.15 -5.44
CA VAL A 37 5.91 -1.27 -5.71
C VAL A 37 5.97 -1.63 -7.20
N PRO A 38 4.86 -1.72 -7.96
CA PRO A 38 4.93 -2.02 -9.40
C PRO A 38 5.65 -0.96 -10.23
N MET A 39 5.69 0.31 -9.78
CA MET A 39 6.39 1.39 -10.46
C MET A 39 7.88 1.49 -10.12
N ALA A 40 8.33 0.78 -9.09
CA ALA A 40 9.73 0.80 -8.67
C ALA A 40 10.62 0.00 -9.63
N THR A 41 11.91 0.32 -9.65
CA THR A 41 12.92 -0.50 -10.34
C THR A 41 13.21 -1.74 -9.50
N HIS A 42 13.06 -2.93 -10.09
CA HIS A 42 13.29 -4.20 -9.43
C HIS A 42 14.66 -4.77 -9.77
N TYR A 43 15.31 -5.38 -8.78
CA TYR A 43 16.61 -6.05 -8.91
C TYR A 43 16.53 -7.45 -8.32
N GLY A 44 17.00 -8.43 -9.07
CA GLY A 44 17.09 -9.84 -8.67
C GLY A 44 18.48 -10.19 -8.16
N PHE A 45 18.53 -11.03 -7.15
CA PHE A 45 19.73 -11.60 -6.56
C PHE A 45 19.90 -13.03 -7.05
N TYR A 46 21.02 -13.31 -7.73
CA TYR A 46 21.25 -14.59 -8.38
C TYR A 46 22.48 -15.28 -7.81
N GLU A 47 22.34 -16.54 -7.40
CA GLU A 47 23.45 -17.44 -7.04
C GLU A 47 23.47 -18.63 -7.99
N GLN A 48 24.64 -18.89 -8.58
CA GLN A 48 24.82 -20.00 -9.54
C GLN A 48 23.77 -20.03 -10.67
N GLY A 49 23.24 -18.86 -11.02
CA GLY A 49 22.20 -18.69 -12.03
C GLY A 49 20.75 -18.81 -11.52
N ALA A 50 20.54 -19.26 -10.28
CA ALA A 50 19.22 -19.30 -9.63
C ALA A 50 18.89 -17.96 -9.00
N LEU A 51 17.64 -17.51 -9.15
CA LEU A 51 17.09 -16.32 -8.50
C LEU A 51 16.77 -16.66 -7.04
N VAL A 52 17.51 -16.08 -6.09
CA VAL A 52 17.38 -16.36 -4.64
C VAL A 52 16.82 -15.22 -3.84
N GLY A 53 16.58 -14.06 -4.43
CA GLY A 53 16.02 -12.89 -3.74
C GLY A 53 15.81 -11.72 -4.67
N TYR A 54 15.27 -10.64 -4.13
CA TYR A 54 15.03 -9.40 -4.87
C TYR A 54 14.95 -8.19 -3.94
N CYS A 55 15.13 -7.00 -4.50
CA CYS A 55 14.70 -5.74 -3.90
C CYS A 55 14.04 -4.85 -4.95
N CYS A 56 13.33 -3.82 -4.51
CA CYS A 56 12.87 -2.77 -5.41
C CYS A 56 13.07 -1.38 -4.82
N ILE A 57 13.40 -0.42 -5.69
CA ILE A 57 13.76 0.95 -5.31
C ILE A 57 12.96 1.91 -6.16
N ASN A 58 12.31 2.89 -5.50
CA ASN A 58 11.51 3.90 -6.19
C ASN A 58 12.40 4.98 -6.85
N SER A 59 11.77 5.87 -7.62
CA SER A 59 12.46 6.98 -8.31
C SER A 59 13.17 7.97 -7.38
N ASP A 60 12.78 8.03 -6.10
CA ASP A 60 13.37 8.93 -5.12
C ASP A 60 14.59 8.31 -4.40
N GLY A 61 14.93 7.05 -4.71
CA GLY A 61 16.05 6.32 -4.15
C GLY A 61 15.75 5.60 -2.84
N TYR A 62 14.47 5.35 -2.52
CA TYR A 62 14.07 4.57 -1.35
C TYR A 62 13.74 3.13 -1.71
N MET A 63 14.25 2.20 -0.93
CA MET A 63 13.93 0.78 -1.03
C MET A 63 12.52 0.53 -0.47
N LEU A 64 11.68 -0.20 -1.23
CA LEU A 64 10.31 -0.49 -0.87
C LEU A 64 10.11 -1.94 -0.43
N GLN A 65 10.93 -2.86 -0.90
CA GLN A 65 10.95 -4.27 -0.52
C GLN A 65 12.37 -4.81 -0.62
N PHE A 66 12.71 -5.74 0.27
CA PHE A 66 13.94 -6.51 0.24
C PHE A 66 13.63 -7.93 0.73
N TYR A 67 14.05 -8.92 -0.04
CA TYR A 67 13.90 -10.33 0.31
C TYR A 67 15.11 -11.12 -0.17
N LEU A 68 15.65 -11.95 0.70
CA LEU A 68 16.63 -12.99 0.35
C LEU A 68 16.15 -14.32 0.94
N SER A 69 16.11 -15.37 0.12
CA SER A 69 15.75 -16.73 0.55
C SER A 69 16.71 -17.24 1.62
N THR A 70 16.17 -17.98 2.57
CA THR A 70 16.97 -18.69 3.59
C THR A 70 17.86 -19.80 2.99
N GLU A 71 17.62 -20.17 1.72
CA GLU A 71 18.44 -21.14 0.98
C GLU A 71 19.66 -20.49 0.28
N ALA A 72 19.73 -19.15 0.27
CA ALA A 72 20.88 -18.45 -0.28
C ALA A 72 22.14 -18.71 0.56
N ASN A 73 23.30 -18.80 -0.12
CA ASN A 73 24.58 -18.93 0.59
C ASN A 73 25.11 -17.58 1.10
N THR A 74 24.64 -16.48 0.48
CA THR A 74 25.02 -15.12 0.87
C THR A 74 24.30 -14.75 2.17
N ASP A 75 25.03 -14.16 3.10
CA ASP A 75 24.44 -13.61 4.31
C ASP A 75 23.54 -12.40 3.98
N GLN A 76 22.35 -12.36 4.58
CA GLN A 76 21.34 -11.34 4.32
C GLN A 76 21.76 -9.95 4.79
N ARG A 77 22.48 -9.86 5.92
CA ARG A 77 22.99 -8.60 6.46
C ARG A 77 24.11 -8.05 5.58
N ASP A 78 25.04 -8.90 5.19
CA ASP A 78 26.15 -8.51 4.34
C ASP A 78 25.65 -7.97 2.99
N LEU A 79 24.65 -8.63 2.37
CA LEU A 79 24.05 -8.17 1.13
C LEU A 79 23.32 -6.84 1.33
N PHE A 80 22.54 -6.72 2.40
CA PHE A 80 21.79 -5.49 2.69
C PHE A 80 22.74 -4.31 2.92
N THR A 81 23.77 -4.48 3.74
CA THR A 81 24.79 -3.46 4.00
C THR A 81 25.56 -3.08 2.72
N LEU A 82 25.92 -4.06 1.88
CA LEU A 82 26.55 -3.77 0.58
C LEU A 82 25.69 -2.85 -0.29
N ILE A 83 24.36 -3.05 -0.25
CA ILE A 83 23.44 -2.22 -1.04
C ILE A 83 23.29 -0.83 -0.42
N THR A 84 23.09 -0.74 0.91
CA THR A 84 22.86 0.53 1.61
C THR A 84 24.09 1.43 1.68
N ASP A 85 25.29 0.85 1.68
CA ASP A 85 26.57 1.57 1.60
C ASP A 85 26.91 2.07 0.18
N GLY A 86 26.01 1.90 -0.80
CA GLY A 86 26.24 2.30 -2.18
C GLY A 86 27.28 1.45 -2.93
N ASN A 87 27.70 0.31 -2.37
CA ASN A 87 28.74 -0.55 -2.94
C ASN A 87 28.26 -1.44 -4.11
N SER A 88 26.98 -1.32 -4.50
CA SER A 88 26.44 -2.02 -5.65
C SER A 88 26.49 -1.15 -6.91
N SER A 89 27.37 -1.49 -7.85
CA SER A 89 27.44 -0.76 -9.14
C SER A 89 26.19 -0.91 -10.04
N VAL A 90 25.30 -1.85 -9.71
CA VAL A 90 24.05 -2.09 -10.46
C VAL A 90 22.90 -1.31 -9.89
N ILE A 91 22.80 -1.21 -8.56
CA ILE A 91 21.70 -0.53 -7.87
C ILE A 91 22.01 0.97 -7.72
N GLY A 92 23.26 1.32 -7.41
CA GLY A 92 23.65 2.69 -7.10
C GLY A 92 23.30 3.08 -5.67
N ASP A 93 23.17 4.38 -5.42
CA ASP A 93 22.91 4.95 -4.08
C ASP A 93 21.47 4.70 -3.64
N VAL A 94 21.31 4.23 -2.40
CA VAL A 94 20.02 4.01 -1.74
C VAL A 94 19.94 4.91 -0.52
N LYS A 95 19.06 5.92 -0.55
CA LYS A 95 18.94 6.94 0.50
C LYS A 95 18.32 6.40 1.79
N GLY A 96 17.48 5.37 1.66
CA GLY A 96 16.72 4.85 2.79
C GLY A 96 15.71 3.80 2.37
N ALA A 97 14.75 3.56 3.24
CA ALA A 97 13.72 2.56 3.03
C ALA A 97 12.35 3.03 3.53
N PHE A 98 11.30 2.49 2.91
CA PHE A 98 9.98 2.45 3.50
C PHE A 98 9.67 0.99 3.86
N VAL A 99 9.30 0.74 5.11
CA VAL A 99 9.10 -0.60 5.63
C VAL A 99 7.91 -0.63 6.59
N SER A 100 7.08 -1.66 6.52
CA SER A 100 6.03 -1.87 7.51
C SER A 100 6.60 -2.53 8.78
N THR A 101 6.04 -2.17 9.94
CA THR A 101 6.33 -2.90 11.19
C THR A 101 5.86 -4.36 11.16
N ALA A 102 5.07 -4.75 10.17
CA ALA A 102 4.69 -6.13 9.90
C ALA A 102 5.76 -6.94 9.14
N GLU A 103 6.73 -6.27 8.52
CA GLU A 103 7.83 -6.84 7.73
C GLU A 103 9.07 -7.01 8.60
N THR A 104 9.00 -7.89 9.60
CA THR A 104 9.94 -7.95 10.73
C THR A 104 11.39 -8.18 10.33
N GLN A 105 11.67 -9.03 9.33
CA GLN A 105 13.03 -9.26 8.84
C GLN A 105 13.59 -8.03 8.13
N TYR A 106 12.83 -7.48 7.19
CA TYR A 106 13.23 -6.30 6.45
C TYR A 106 13.39 -5.08 7.38
N LEU A 107 12.47 -4.89 8.33
CA LEU A 107 12.56 -3.84 9.34
C LEU A 107 13.85 -3.98 10.18
N SER A 108 14.22 -5.19 10.59
CA SER A 108 15.44 -5.42 11.37
C SER A 108 16.69 -5.01 10.61
N LEU A 109 16.78 -5.36 9.33
CA LEU A 109 17.90 -4.94 8.47
C LEU A 109 17.96 -3.42 8.29
N CYS A 110 16.81 -2.79 8.10
CA CYS A 110 16.71 -1.34 8.01
C CYS A 110 17.18 -0.67 9.31
N MET A 111 16.79 -1.21 10.46
CA MET A 111 17.20 -0.66 11.77
C MET A 111 18.71 -0.79 12.03
N ASP A 112 19.32 -1.91 11.60
CA ASP A 112 20.77 -2.13 11.74
C ASP A 112 21.59 -1.09 10.92
N ASN A 113 21.01 -0.48 9.88
CA ASN A 113 21.65 0.47 8.97
C ASN A 113 21.06 1.89 9.05
N SER A 114 20.22 2.18 10.04
CA SER A 114 19.47 3.45 10.10
C SER A 114 20.23 4.55 10.83
N LEU A 115 20.20 5.78 10.28
CA LEU A 115 20.53 7.01 10.97
C LEU A 115 19.36 7.56 11.78
N GLN A 116 18.19 7.56 11.17
CA GLN A 116 16.95 8.04 11.76
C GLN A 116 15.75 7.38 11.10
N PHE A 117 14.63 7.44 11.80
CA PHE A 117 13.35 6.97 11.26
C PHE A 117 12.22 7.94 11.56
N THR A 118 11.19 7.92 10.71
CA THR A 118 9.96 8.69 10.88
C THR A 118 8.77 7.81 10.58
N VAL A 119 7.71 7.91 11.40
CA VAL A 119 6.45 7.23 11.10
C VAL A 119 5.76 7.95 9.93
N ASN A 120 5.77 7.33 8.78
CA ASN A 120 5.16 7.85 7.56
C ASN A 120 3.64 7.66 7.57
N ALA A 121 3.15 6.43 7.80
CA ALA A 121 1.72 6.12 7.81
C ALA A 121 1.33 5.19 8.96
N LEU A 122 0.05 5.27 9.32
CA LEU A 122 -0.62 4.36 10.23
C LEU A 122 -1.38 3.32 9.41
N MET A 123 -1.18 2.05 9.71
CA MET A 123 -1.87 0.93 9.07
C MET A 123 -2.95 0.39 9.99
N TYR A 124 -4.17 0.38 9.51
CA TYR A 124 -5.37 0.00 10.26
C TYR A 124 -5.92 -1.32 9.75
N GLN A 125 -6.50 -2.08 10.67
CA GLN A 125 -7.18 -3.32 10.39
C GLN A 125 -8.44 -3.43 11.26
N GLN A 126 -9.49 -4.06 10.75
CA GLN A 126 -10.61 -4.46 11.57
C GLN A 126 -10.20 -5.69 12.40
N MET A 127 -10.18 -5.54 13.72
CA MET A 127 -9.80 -6.62 14.64
C MET A 127 -11.01 -7.49 15.03
N GLU A 128 -12.17 -6.88 15.16
CA GLU A 128 -13.43 -7.54 15.48
C GLU A 128 -14.51 -7.06 14.51
N LYS A 129 -15.40 -7.94 14.07
CA LYS A 129 -16.54 -7.51 13.26
C LYS A 129 -17.39 -6.55 14.09
N SER A 130 -17.62 -5.37 13.57
CA SER A 130 -18.47 -4.36 14.21
C SER A 130 -19.91 -4.87 14.31
N ASP A 131 -20.61 -4.49 15.38
CA ASP A 131 -22.04 -4.75 15.54
C ASP A 131 -22.82 -4.28 14.31
N GLU A 132 -23.74 -5.10 13.82
CA GLU A 132 -24.56 -4.87 12.63
C GLU A 132 -25.45 -3.60 12.73
N ASN A 133 -25.50 -2.95 13.90
CA ASN A 133 -26.40 -1.83 14.22
C ASN A 133 -25.83 -0.44 13.92
N VAL A 134 -24.67 -0.32 13.27
CA VAL A 134 -24.18 1.01 12.90
C VAL A 134 -25.04 1.56 11.75
N GLN A 135 -25.86 2.59 12.05
CA GLN A 135 -26.65 3.28 11.01
C GLN A 135 -25.72 3.94 10.00
N CYS A 136 -25.64 3.36 8.81
CA CYS A 136 -25.01 3.98 7.66
C CYS A 136 -26.08 4.77 6.88
N ASN A 137 -25.96 6.10 6.87
CA ASN A 137 -26.92 6.99 6.19
C ASN A 137 -26.47 7.38 4.78
N VAL A 138 -25.37 6.81 4.29
CA VAL A 138 -24.89 7.01 2.93
C VAL A 138 -25.04 5.71 2.16
N GLU A 139 -25.41 5.83 0.90
CA GLU A 139 -25.41 4.74 -0.07
C GLU A 139 -24.43 5.10 -1.17
N LEU A 140 -23.42 4.26 -1.36
CA LEU A 140 -22.46 4.44 -2.42
C LEU A 140 -22.90 3.67 -3.67
N GLN A 141 -22.77 4.32 -4.81
CA GLN A 141 -23.05 3.73 -6.12
C GLN A 141 -21.74 3.27 -6.76
N GLN A 142 -21.72 2.06 -7.28
CA GLN A 142 -20.57 1.56 -8.04
C GLN A 142 -20.33 2.45 -9.25
N ALA A 143 -19.08 2.87 -9.46
CA ALA A 143 -18.70 3.71 -10.58
C ALA A 143 -18.81 2.95 -11.91
N SER A 144 -19.21 3.65 -12.96
CA SER A 144 -19.27 3.15 -14.34
C SER A 144 -18.22 3.86 -15.21
N THR A 145 -17.91 3.27 -16.37
CA THR A 145 -16.84 3.77 -17.24
C THR A 145 -17.09 5.19 -17.77
N ASP A 146 -18.35 5.56 -17.98
CA ASP A 146 -18.77 6.92 -18.38
C ASP A 146 -18.56 7.97 -17.31
N GLN A 147 -18.35 7.56 -16.04
CA GLN A 147 -18.06 8.45 -14.91
C GLN A 147 -16.56 8.64 -14.65
N LEU A 148 -15.67 7.97 -15.38
CA LEU A 148 -14.22 8.01 -15.14
C LEU A 148 -13.69 9.44 -15.05
N GLU A 149 -14.04 10.30 -16.00
CA GLU A 149 -13.57 11.70 -16.02
C GLU A 149 -14.02 12.47 -14.78
N GLN A 150 -15.25 12.24 -14.30
CA GLN A 150 -15.76 12.89 -13.09
C GLN A 150 -14.97 12.48 -11.82
N PHE A 151 -14.62 11.19 -11.69
CA PHE A 151 -13.80 10.71 -10.58
C PHE A 151 -12.37 11.25 -10.65
N VAL A 152 -11.77 11.31 -11.85
CA VAL A 152 -10.43 11.88 -12.06
C VAL A 152 -10.40 13.35 -11.67
N GLU A 153 -11.34 14.16 -12.19
CA GLU A 153 -11.45 15.58 -11.86
C GLU A 153 -11.69 15.80 -10.36
N PHE A 154 -12.59 15.01 -9.77
CA PHE A 154 -12.87 15.04 -8.34
C PHE A 154 -11.61 14.76 -7.51
N ALA A 155 -10.87 13.70 -7.79
CA ALA A 155 -9.69 13.34 -7.02
C ALA A 155 -8.57 14.38 -7.22
N ALA A 156 -8.30 14.81 -8.46
CA ALA A 156 -7.31 15.84 -8.75
C ALA A 156 -7.57 17.14 -7.97
N ALA A 157 -8.84 17.57 -7.90
CA ALA A 157 -9.24 18.78 -7.17
C ALA A 157 -9.13 18.64 -5.64
N ASN A 158 -9.29 17.44 -5.09
CA ASN A 158 -9.41 17.23 -3.63
C ASN A 158 -8.15 16.69 -2.96
N ILE A 159 -7.23 16.04 -3.71
CA ILE A 159 -5.96 15.51 -3.19
C ILE A 159 -4.73 15.93 -3.99
N GLY A 160 -4.90 16.63 -5.13
CA GLY A 160 -3.79 17.16 -5.93
C GLY A 160 -2.99 16.10 -6.70
N ALA A 161 -3.48 14.88 -6.84
CA ALA A 161 -2.79 13.84 -7.59
C ALA A 161 -2.81 14.11 -9.11
N PRO A 162 -1.77 13.71 -9.88
CA PRO A 162 -1.71 13.93 -11.31
C PRO A 162 -2.85 13.21 -12.06
N LYS A 163 -3.54 13.93 -12.94
CA LYS A 163 -4.70 13.37 -13.67
C LYS A 163 -4.34 12.16 -14.54
N GLU A 164 -3.17 12.17 -15.15
CA GLU A 164 -2.71 11.06 -15.99
C GLU A 164 -2.62 9.76 -15.18
N TRP A 165 -2.01 9.82 -14.00
CA TRP A 165 -1.93 8.69 -13.07
C TRP A 165 -3.32 8.28 -12.60
N LEU A 166 -4.17 9.24 -12.17
CA LEU A 166 -5.54 8.99 -11.71
C LEU A 166 -6.40 8.31 -12.78
N THR A 167 -6.22 8.68 -14.06
CA THR A 167 -6.97 8.08 -15.17
C THR A 167 -6.69 6.57 -15.28
N GLY A 168 -5.42 6.17 -15.27
CA GLY A 168 -5.04 4.77 -15.30
C GLY A 168 -5.53 4.01 -14.07
N TYR A 169 -5.31 4.60 -12.90
CA TYR A 169 -5.69 4.03 -11.62
C TYR A 169 -7.20 3.80 -11.48
N TYR A 170 -8.02 4.84 -11.71
CA TYR A 170 -9.48 4.72 -11.60
C TYR A 170 -10.11 3.89 -12.71
N ASN A 171 -9.56 3.91 -13.93
CA ASN A 171 -10.01 3.00 -14.96
C ASN A 171 -9.83 1.54 -14.53
N ASN A 172 -8.73 1.19 -13.90
CA ASN A 172 -8.52 -0.14 -13.35
C ASN A 172 -9.55 -0.46 -12.24
N LEU A 173 -9.75 0.44 -11.26
CA LEU A 173 -10.72 0.23 -10.18
C LEU A 173 -12.17 0.10 -10.70
N ILE A 174 -12.55 0.84 -11.74
CA ILE A 174 -13.87 0.72 -12.38
C ILE A 174 -14.01 -0.66 -13.02
N ASN A 175 -12.99 -1.12 -13.77
CA ASN A 175 -13.00 -2.43 -14.41
C ASN A 175 -13.08 -3.58 -13.39
N CYS A 176 -12.41 -3.43 -12.25
CA CYS A 176 -12.46 -4.38 -11.12
C CYS A 176 -13.74 -4.22 -10.26
N LYS A 177 -14.57 -3.21 -10.51
CA LYS A 177 -15.77 -2.88 -9.70
C LYS A 177 -15.44 -2.50 -8.24
N GLU A 178 -14.35 -1.80 -8.04
CA GLU A 178 -13.77 -1.46 -6.74
C GLU A 178 -13.88 0.04 -6.41
N LEU A 179 -14.42 0.86 -7.31
CA LEU A 179 -14.65 2.30 -7.14
C LEU A 179 -16.12 2.59 -6.95
N PHE A 180 -16.42 3.45 -5.97
CA PHE A 180 -17.77 3.82 -5.57
C PHE A 180 -17.87 5.33 -5.37
N GLY A 181 -19.02 5.92 -5.69
CA GLY A 181 -19.31 7.34 -5.49
C GLY A 181 -20.46 7.58 -4.54
N TYR A 182 -20.33 8.59 -3.67
CA TYR A 182 -21.43 9.17 -2.91
C TYR A 182 -21.86 10.46 -3.60
N TRP A 183 -23.09 10.46 -4.10
CA TRP A 183 -23.63 11.52 -4.95
C TRP A 183 -24.75 12.32 -4.28
N GLN A 184 -24.81 13.61 -4.59
CA GLN A 184 -25.99 14.44 -4.34
C GLN A 184 -26.47 15.04 -5.68
N GLY A 185 -27.53 14.48 -6.24
CA GLY A 185 -27.88 14.76 -7.63
C GLY A 185 -26.76 14.34 -8.59
N THR A 186 -26.17 15.29 -9.30
CA THR A 186 -25.04 15.05 -10.22
C THR A 186 -23.67 15.39 -9.60
N GLU A 187 -23.65 15.85 -8.36
CA GLU A 187 -22.42 16.25 -7.66
C GLU A 187 -21.83 15.06 -6.90
N LEU A 188 -20.55 14.73 -7.15
CA LEU A 188 -19.80 13.73 -6.40
C LEU A 188 -19.28 14.35 -5.10
N LEU A 189 -19.77 13.91 -3.96
CA LEU A 189 -19.40 14.41 -2.64
C LEU A 189 -18.26 13.62 -2.00
N ALA A 190 -18.17 12.32 -2.30
CA ALA A 190 -17.06 11.47 -1.88
C ALA A 190 -16.85 10.30 -2.85
N ALA A 191 -15.60 9.85 -2.97
CA ALA A 191 -15.23 8.61 -3.61
C ALA A 191 -14.82 7.60 -2.53
N GLY A 192 -15.22 6.35 -2.70
CA GLY A 192 -14.84 5.21 -1.86
C GLY A 192 -14.19 4.13 -2.72
N GLU A 193 -13.19 3.46 -2.19
CA GLU A 193 -12.46 2.39 -2.84
C GLU A 193 -12.46 1.15 -1.96
N CYS A 194 -12.68 -0.02 -2.55
CA CYS A 194 -12.58 -1.32 -1.89
C CYS A 194 -11.74 -2.23 -2.78
N ARG A 195 -10.41 -2.06 -2.68
CA ARG A 195 -9.41 -2.75 -3.50
C ARG A 195 -9.22 -4.17 -2.99
N LEU A 196 -9.24 -5.12 -3.93
CA LEU A 196 -9.05 -6.53 -3.64
C LEU A 196 -7.67 -6.97 -4.08
N PHE A 197 -7.19 -8.00 -3.42
CA PHE A 197 -5.94 -8.63 -3.76
C PHE A 197 -6.24 -9.86 -4.63
N ASP A 198 -5.66 -9.91 -5.84
CA ASP A 198 -5.82 -11.03 -6.78
C ASP A 198 -5.06 -12.26 -6.30
N GLU A 199 -3.94 -12.02 -5.62
CA GLU A 199 -3.04 -13.00 -5.10
C GLU A 199 -2.40 -12.46 -3.80
N PHE A 200 -1.74 -13.29 -3.04
CA PHE A 200 -1.26 -12.95 -1.70
C PHE A 200 -2.44 -12.43 -0.83
N GLN A 201 -2.37 -12.28 0.37
CA GLN A 201 -3.35 -11.70 1.33
C GLN A 201 -4.82 -11.50 0.80
N THR A 202 -5.35 -12.48 0.04
CA THR A 202 -6.69 -12.43 -0.62
C THR A 202 -7.86 -12.39 0.35
N GLU A 203 -7.64 -12.62 1.64
CA GLU A 203 -8.60 -12.51 2.74
C GLU A 203 -8.87 -11.08 3.20
N TYR A 204 -8.14 -10.08 2.62
CA TYR A 204 -8.27 -8.67 2.99
C TYR A 204 -8.89 -7.84 1.87
N ALA A 205 -9.48 -6.70 2.27
CA ALA A 205 -9.91 -5.63 1.37
C ALA A 205 -9.28 -4.31 1.83
N ASP A 206 -8.53 -3.65 0.96
CA ASP A 206 -7.91 -2.37 1.27
C ASP A 206 -8.85 -1.22 0.92
N LEU A 207 -9.25 -0.45 1.93
CA LEU A 207 -10.23 0.63 1.82
C LEU A 207 -9.56 1.98 1.62
N GLY A 208 -10.06 2.73 0.64
CA GLY A 208 -9.69 4.13 0.40
C GLY A 208 -10.90 5.05 0.40
N MET A 209 -10.70 6.34 0.71
CA MET A 209 -11.76 7.33 0.56
C MET A 209 -11.21 8.73 0.33
N ILE A 210 -11.92 9.50 -0.49
CA ILE A 210 -11.70 10.92 -0.70
C ILE A 210 -13.03 11.64 -0.45
N VAL A 211 -13.03 12.72 0.33
CA VAL A 211 -14.19 13.58 0.54
C VAL A 211 -13.91 14.96 -0.02
N ALA A 212 -14.87 15.51 -0.76
CA ALA A 212 -14.79 16.86 -1.30
C ALA A 212 -14.40 17.88 -0.21
N LEU A 213 -13.50 18.82 -0.54
CA LEU A 213 -13.00 19.82 0.41
C LEU A 213 -14.15 20.57 1.10
N SER A 214 -15.20 20.95 0.35
CA SER A 214 -16.39 21.64 0.83
C SER A 214 -17.26 20.80 1.79
N GLN A 215 -17.05 19.47 1.82
CA GLN A 215 -17.85 18.53 2.60
C GLN A 215 -17.08 17.93 3.80
N ARG A 216 -15.83 18.30 3.96
CA ARG A 216 -15.01 17.83 5.10
C ARG A 216 -15.56 18.35 6.43
N GLY A 217 -15.33 17.61 7.51
CA GLY A 217 -15.81 17.95 8.85
C GLY A 217 -17.28 17.60 9.12
N LYS A 218 -18.04 17.12 8.13
CA LYS A 218 -19.47 16.78 8.26
C LYS A 218 -19.73 15.29 8.55
N GLY A 219 -18.70 14.49 8.82
CA GLY A 219 -18.81 13.06 9.14
C GLY A 219 -18.93 12.13 7.93
N ILE A 220 -18.92 12.67 6.69
CA ILE A 220 -19.08 11.87 5.46
C ILE A 220 -17.99 10.79 5.35
N ALA A 221 -16.73 11.10 5.64
CA ALA A 221 -15.64 10.12 5.62
C ALA A 221 -15.93 8.88 6.49
N THR A 222 -16.44 9.09 7.70
CA THR A 222 -16.82 8.00 8.60
C THR A 222 -17.94 7.15 8.01
N GLN A 223 -18.96 7.78 7.41
CA GLN A 223 -20.10 7.09 6.80
C GLN A 223 -19.69 6.29 5.57
N VAL A 224 -18.82 6.85 4.71
CA VAL A 224 -18.26 6.15 3.55
C VAL A 224 -17.46 4.92 4.01
N LEU A 225 -16.60 5.07 5.01
CA LEU A 225 -15.83 3.95 5.55
C LEU A 225 -16.72 2.89 6.20
N HIS A 226 -17.79 3.27 6.93
CA HIS A 226 -18.75 2.29 7.46
C HIS A 226 -19.40 1.47 6.34
N TRP A 227 -19.80 2.13 5.25
CA TRP A 227 -20.37 1.44 4.09
C TRP A 227 -19.36 0.45 3.47
N LEU A 228 -18.12 0.89 3.28
CA LEU A 228 -17.04 0.05 2.71
C LEU A 228 -16.70 -1.13 3.62
N VAL A 229 -16.59 -0.90 4.94
CA VAL A 229 -16.37 -1.97 5.94
C VAL A 229 -17.49 -3.00 5.88
N LYS A 230 -18.75 -2.56 5.83
CA LYS A 230 -19.91 -3.45 5.69
C LYS A 230 -19.83 -4.27 4.41
N SER A 231 -19.56 -3.61 3.27
CA SER A 231 -19.44 -4.26 1.96
C SER A 231 -18.32 -5.31 1.93
N ALA A 232 -17.16 -5.04 2.56
CA ALA A 232 -16.07 -6.00 2.67
C ALA A 232 -16.46 -7.19 3.57
N ASN A 233 -17.10 -6.93 4.71
CA ASN A 233 -17.56 -7.99 5.63
C ASN A 233 -18.62 -8.91 5.00
N GLU A 234 -19.55 -8.37 4.18
CA GLU A 234 -20.54 -9.14 3.43
C GLU A 234 -19.88 -10.11 2.42
N ARG A 235 -18.68 -9.77 1.98
CA ARG A 235 -17.84 -10.60 1.10
C ARG A 235 -16.90 -11.53 1.88
N ASN A 236 -17.00 -11.59 3.21
CA ASN A 236 -16.11 -12.31 4.12
C ASN A 236 -14.64 -11.87 4.05
N LEU A 237 -14.40 -10.62 3.74
CA LEU A 237 -13.07 -10.02 3.73
C LEU A 237 -12.83 -9.20 4.99
N THR A 238 -11.59 -9.15 5.43
CA THR A 238 -11.16 -8.31 6.55
C THR A 238 -10.74 -6.93 6.03
N PRO A 239 -11.43 -5.84 6.40
CA PRO A 239 -11.06 -4.49 5.98
C PRO A 239 -9.72 -4.07 6.56
N ILE A 240 -8.87 -3.49 5.70
CA ILE A 240 -7.65 -2.78 6.07
C ILE A 240 -7.65 -1.41 5.41
N CYS A 241 -6.88 -0.48 5.90
CA CYS A 241 -6.57 0.78 5.23
C CYS A 241 -5.33 1.42 5.86
N SER A 242 -4.76 2.40 5.20
CA SER A 242 -3.70 3.23 5.77
C SER A 242 -3.99 4.72 5.59
N THR A 243 -3.29 5.53 6.35
CA THR A 243 -3.26 6.98 6.16
C THR A 243 -1.98 7.57 6.73
N GLU A 244 -1.54 8.66 6.14
CA GLU A 244 -0.37 9.40 6.63
C GLU A 244 -0.49 9.76 8.12
N SER A 245 0.64 9.73 8.83
CA SER A 245 0.71 10.06 10.26
C SER A 245 0.30 11.50 10.57
N SER A 246 0.40 12.40 9.60
CA SER A 246 -0.06 13.79 9.69
C SER A 246 -1.57 13.97 9.48
N ASN A 247 -2.25 13.01 8.85
CA ASN A 247 -3.68 13.14 8.49
C ASN A 247 -4.62 12.78 9.63
N VAL A 248 -4.65 13.63 10.67
CA VAL A 248 -5.47 13.44 11.88
C VAL A 248 -6.96 13.31 11.56
N GLY A 249 -7.43 13.95 10.48
CA GLY A 249 -8.84 13.89 10.05
C GLY A 249 -9.22 12.47 9.59
N ALA A 250 -8.42 11.87 8.73
CA ALA A 250 -8.62 10.50 8.27
C ALA A 250 -8.47 9.49 9.43
N GLN A 251 -7.46 9.64 10.29
CA GLN A 251 -7.27 8.78 11.46
C GLN A 251 -8.52 8.71 12.35
N LYS A 252 -9.15 9.87 12.61
CA LYS A 252 -10.39 9.93 13.40
C LYS A 252 -11.56 9.23 12.69
N ALA A 253 -11.69 9.40 11.38
CA ALA A 253 -12.74 8.76 10.59
C ALA A 253 -12.57 7.24 10.56
N ILE A 254 -11.36 6.76 10.31
CA ILE A 254 -11.00 5.34 10.26
C ILE A 254 -11.26 4.65 11.61
N LYS A 255 -10.81 5.28 12.72
CA LYS A 255 -11.06 4.77 14.06
C LYS A 255 -12.56 4.69 14.39
N ARG A 256 -13.34 5.70 13.98
CA ARG A 256 -14.80 5.69 14.17
C ARG A 256 -15.51 4.63 13.32
N ALA A 257 -14.91 4.26 12.18
CA ALA A 257 -15.41 3.17 11.35
C ALA A 257 -15.05 1.78 11.89
N GLY A 258 -14.41 1.68 13.06
CA GLY A 258 -14.14 0.43 13.77
C GLY A 258 -12.81 -0.23 13.43
N LEU A 259 -11.90 0.49 12.75
CA LEU A 259 -10.56 -0.05 12.48
C LEU A 259 -9.54 0.44 13.49
N THR A 260 -8.58 -0.41 13.83
CA THR A 260 -7.52 -0.16 14.82
C THR A 260 -6.17 -0.06 14.13
N ALA A 261 -5.38 0.95 14.51
CA ALA A 261 -4.02 1.13 13.97
C ALA A 261 -3.04 0.16 14.64
N VAL A 262 -2.78 -0.96 14.02
CA VAL A 262 -1.93 -2.04 14.56
C VAL A 262 -0.48 -1.96 14.09
N ASN A 263 -0.25 -1.49 12.87
CA ASN A 263 1.08 -1.37 12.27
C ASN A 263 1.36 0.05 11.76
N ARG A 264 2.59 0.26 11.29
CA ARG A 264 3.10 1.53 10.77
C ARG A 264 3.87 1.28 9.49
N ILE A 265 3.85 2.23 8.57
CA ILE A 265 4.90 2.37 7.55
C ILE A 265 5.91 3.35 8.11
N VAL A 266 7.16 2.93 8.18
CA VAL A 266 8.27 3.71 8.70
C VAL A 266 9.16 4.08 7.52
N GLN A 267 9.47 5.37 7.42
CA GLN A 267 10.54 5.86 6.55
C GLN A 267 11.83 5.86 7.34
N ILE A 268 12.86 5.25 6.79
CA ILE A 268 14.18 5.11 7.39
C ILE A 268 15.20 5.77 6.46
N GLU A 269 16.10 6.55 7.00
CA GLU A 269 17.22 7.15 6.29
C GLU A 269 18.50 6.34 6.60
N PHE A 270 19.26 6.02 5.55
CA PHE A 270 20.56 5.35 5.65
C PHE A 270 21.69 6.37 5.67
N GLU A 271 22.85 5.95 6.17
CA GLU A 271 24.09 6.72 6.06
C GLU A 271 24.61 6.60 4.62
N LEU A 272 24.83 7.71 3.93
CA LEU A 272 25.40 7.77 2.58
C LEU A 272 26.90 8.05 2.66
#